data_ac4439910b3bfc53956405b5501af0fb
#
_entry.id   ac4439910b3bfc53956405b5501af0fb
#
_cell.length_a   1.000
_cell.length_b   1.000
_cell.length_c   1.000
_cell.angle_alpha   90.00
_cell.angle_beta   90.00
_cell.angle_gamma   90.00
#
_symmetry.space_group_name_H-M   'P 1'
#
loop_
_entity.id
_entity.type
_entity.pdbx_description
1 polymer ?
#
loop_
_entity_poly.entity_id
_entity_poly.type
_entity_poly.pdbx_seq_one_letter_code
_entity_poly.pdbx_strand_id
1 'polypeptide(L)'
;MYINLFVNQIYLSNPKLTIQNFNMDELVNKLAGMGVAGLVLVGLVATSSYAGAVAITTSLALLGGPFGMLGGVVVLTLIASVSSMIAKVGVETFAKAVVKKLMDNGHSASSIIQEISSFPMITEGLKAQLREYIRQA
;
A
#
# COMPACT_ATOMS: atom_id res chain seq x y z
N MET A 1 -9.34 -31.76 9.47
CA MET A 1 -8.59 -32.65 8.56
C MET A 1 -9.13 -32.58 7.14
N TYR A 2 -10.43 -32.79 6.91
CA TYR A 2 -11.05 -32.67 5.57
C TYR A 2 -11.06 -31.25 5.02
N ILE A 3 -11.17 -30.23 5.88
CA ILE A 3 -11.16 -28.82 5.49
C ILE A 3 -9.81 -28.42 4.89
N ASN A 4 -8.71 -28.91 5.43
CA ASN A 4 -7.37 -28.61 4.92
C ASN A 4 -7.11 -29.22 3.54
N LEU A 5 -7.61 -30.43 3.29
CA LEU A 5 -7.51 -31.08 1.98
C LEU A 5 -8.37 -30.36 0.93
N PHE A 6 -9.56 -29.92 1.31
CA PHE A 6 -10.48 -29.19 0.43
C PHE A 6 -9.92 -27.81 0.07
N VAL A 7 -9.44 -27.07 1.06
CA VAL A 7 -8.79 -25.78 0.87
C VAL A 7 -7.54 -25.92 0.01
N ASN A 8 -6.72 -26.93 0.28
CA ASN A 8 -5.50 -27.17 -0.50
C ASN A 8 -5.81 -27.52 -1.96
N GLN A 9 -6.89 -28.25 -2.21
CA GLN A 9 -7.31 -28.58 -3.56
C GLN A 9 -7.87 -27.37 -4.33
N ILE A 10 -8.56 -26.46 -3.65
CA ILE A 10 -9.00 -25.19 -4.22
C ILE A 10 -7.78 -24.30 -4.58
N TYR A 11 -6.78 -24.23 -3.71
CA TYR A 11 -5.55 -23.49 -3.96
C TYR A 11 -4.76 -24.05 -5.15
N LEU A 12 -4.71 -25.37 -5.29
CA LEU A 12 -4.00 -26.03 -6.39
C LEU A 12 -4.73 -25.92 -7.72
N SER A 13 -6.07 -25.88 -7.72
CA SER A 13 -6.89 -25.79 -8.93
C SER A 13 -7.08 -24.37 -9.44
N ASN A 14 -6.85 -23.35 -8.60
CA ASN A 14 -7.04 -21.95 -8.97
C ASN A 14 -5.96 -21.07 -8.34
N PRO A 15 -4.77 -20.99 -8.96
CA PRO A 15 -3.70 -20.14 -8.45
C PRO A 15 -4.05 -18.64 -8.42
N LYS A 16 -5.14 -18.22 -9.10
CA LYS A 16 -5.65 -16.85 -9.05
C LYS A 16 -6.40 -16.52 -7.76
N LEU A 17 -6.81 -17.51 -6.98
CA LEU A 17 -7.42 -17.32 -5.66
C LEU A 17 -6.40 -17.12 -4.54
N THR A 18 -5.12 -17.31 -4.81
CA THR A 18 -4.03 -16.96 -3.90
C THR A 18 -3.72 -15.46 -3.90
N ILE A 19 -4.75 -14.64 -3.83
CA ILE A 19 -4.68 -13.17 -3.71
C ILE A 19 -3.87 -12.74 -2.48
N GLN A 20 -3.69 -13.63 -1.52
CA GLN A 20 -2.99 -13.37 -0.26
C GLN A 20 -1.48 -13.51 -0.34
N ASN A 21 -0.93 -13.94 -1.47
CA ASN A 21 0.50 -14.15 -1.65
C ASN A 21 1.13 -13.18 -2.64
N PHE A 22 0.71 -11.91 -2.63
CA PHE A 22 1.50 -10.88 -3.28
C PHE A 22 2.88 -10.87 -2.63
N ASN A 23 3.92 -11.15 -3.41
CA ASN A 23 5.27 -10.89 -2.95
C ASN A 23 5.47 -9.36 -2.86
N MET A 24 6.46 -8.95 -2.09
CA MET A 24 6.72 -7.53 -1.86
C MET A 24 6.95 -6.76 -3.16
N ASP A 25 7.70 -7.33 -4.11
CA ASP A 25 8.00 -6.69 -5.38
C ASP A 25 6.75 -6.42 -6.22
N GLU A 26 5.86 -7.39 -6.27
CA GLU A 26 4.61 -7.28 -7.02
C GLU A 26 3.69 -6.21 -6.42
N LEU A 27 3.58 -6.19 -5.10
CA LEU A 27 2.79 -5.19 -4.40
C LEU A 27 3.39 -3.79 -4.54
N VAL A 28 4.72 -3.66 -4.41
CA VAL A 28 5.45 -2.40 -4.63
C VAL A 28 5.23 -1.89 -6.05
N ASN A 29 5.31 -2.77 -7.05
CA ASN A 29 5.07 -2.41 -8.44
C ASN A 29 3.65 -1.88 -8.66
N LYS A 30 2.65 -2.52 -8.07
CA LYS A 30 1.26 -2.07 -8.17
C LYS A 30 1.04 -0.70 -7.51
N LEU A 31 1.58 -0.52 -6.32
CA LEU A 31 1.46 0.75 -5.59
C LEU A 31 2.19 1.87 -6.31
N ALA A 32 3.41 1.65 -6.76
CA ALA A 32 4.18 2.65 -7.52
C ALA A 32 3.52 2.96 -8.87
N GLY A 33 2.84 2.00 -9.48
CA GLY A 33 2.05 2.21 -10.69
C GLY A 33 0.88 3.17 -10.49
N MET A 34 0.40 3.34 -9.26
CA MET A 34 -0.61 4.33 -8.88
C MET A 34 -0.01 5.73 -8.68
N GLY A 35 1.29 5.89 -8.85
CA GLY A 35 2.01 7.12 -8.54
C GLY A 35 2.13 7.35 -7.03
N VAL A 36 2.24 8.62 -6.63
CA VAL A 36 2.35 8.99 -5.21
C VAL A 36 1.11 8.59 -4.41
N ALA A 37 -0.05 8.44 -5.04
CA ALA A 37 -1.26 7.92 -4.40
C ALA A 37 -1.03 6.53 -3.75
N GLY A 38 -0.22 5.67 -4.38
CA GLY A 38 0.15 4.39 -3.81
C GLY A 38 0.95 4.52 -2.51
N LEU A 39 1.88 5.47 -2.46
CA LEU A 39 2.64 5.77 -1.24
C LEU A 39 1.75 6.35 -0.15
N VAL A 40 0.83 7.23 -0.52
CA VAL A 40 -0.18 7.78 0.41
C VAL A 40 -1.04 6.65 1.00
N LEU A 41 -1.41 5.67 0.18
CA LEU A 41 -2.15 4.49 0.66
C LEU A 41 -1.38 3.73 1.73
N VAL A 42 -0.08 3.53 1.54
CA VAL A 42 0.79 2.89 2.55
C VAL A 42 0.75 3.66 3.87
N GLY A 43 0.90 4.98 3.80
CA GLY A 43 0.85 5.86 4.99
C GLY A 43 -0.50 5.80 5.70
N LEU A 44 -1.59 5.83 4.94
CA LEU A 44 -2.94 5.75 5.49
C LEU A 44 -3.21 4.40 6.17
N VAL A 45 -2.80 3.30 5.55
CA VAL A 45 -2.96 1.96 6.15
C VAL A 45 -2.15 1.85 7.44
N ALA A 46 -0.93 2.38 7.46
CA ALA A 46 -0.10 2.39 8.65
C ALA A 46 -0.77 3.18 9.80
N THR A 47 -1.40 4.31 9.48
CA THR A 47 -2.10 5.15 10.44
C THR A 47 -3.44 4.54 10.88
N SER A 48 -4.10 3.76 10.02
CA SER A 48 -5.43 3.18 10.31
C SER A 48 -5.41 2.19 11.47
N SER A 49 -4.26 1.58 11.77
CA SER A 49 -4.11 0.74 12.96
C SER A 49 -4.35 1.53 14.25
N TYR A 50 -4.20 2.86 14.21
CA TYR A 50 -4.45 3.75 15.33
C TYR A 50 -5.79 4.49 15.25
N ALA A 51 -6.28 4.76 14.03
CA ALA A 51 -7.47 5.57 13.77
C ALA A 51 -8.74 4.76 13.45
N GLY A 52 -8.61 3.45 13.21
CA GLY A 52 -9.74 2.54 12.98
C GLY A 52 -10.48 2.76 11.67
N ALA A 53 -11.78 2.46 11.69
CA ALA A 53 -12.66 2.46 10.52
C ALA A 53 -12.75 3.82 9.80
N VAL A 54 -12.55 4.93 10.51
CA VAL A 54 -12.63 6.28 9.93
C VAL A 54 -11.52 6.51 8.90
N ALA A 55 -10.28 6.08 9.20
CA ALA A 55 -9.17 6.22 8.27
C ALA A 55 -9.36 5.35 7.02
N ILE A 56 -9.91 4.16 7.18
CA ILE A 56 -10.24 3.26 6.07
C ILE A 56 -11.31 3.90 5.17
N THR A 57 -12.37 4.43 5.76
CA THR A 57 -13.45 5.10 5.02
C THR A 57 -12.93 6.32 4.26
N THR A 58 -12.10 7.13 4.90
CA THR A 58 -11.49 8.31 4.28
C THR A 58 -10.58 7.90 3.13
N SER A 59 -9.77 6.86 3.31
CA SER A 59 -8.91 6.31 2.26
C SER A 59 -9.71 5.83 1.06
N LEU A 60 -10.80 5.14 1.29
CA LEU A 60 -11.72 4.66 0.26
C LEU A 60 -12.35 5.83 -0.51
N ALA A 61 -12.78 6.86 0.19
CA ALA A 61 -13.38 8.05 -0.43
C ALA A 61 -12.37 8.80 -1.32
N LEU A 62 -11.13 8.93 -0.86
CA LEU A 62 -10.07 9.62 -1.61
C LEU A 62 -9.59 8.84 -2.84
N LEU A 63 -9.47 7.53 -2.74
CA LEU A 63 -8.88 6.68 -3.76
C LEU A 63 -9.91 6.05 -4.69
N GLY A 64 -11.13 5.83 -4.20
CA GLY A 64 -12.20 5.21 -4.96
C GLY A 64 -13.10 6.18 -5.72
N GLY A 65 -13.01 7.50 -5.45
CA GLY A 65 -13.94 8.54 -5.86
C GLY A 65 -14.53 8.42 -7.28
N PRO A 66 -13.75 8.56 -8.37
CA PRO A 66 -14.29 8.53 -9.72
C PRO A 66 -14.65 7.13 -10.23
N PHE A 67 -14.21 6.07 -9.59
CA PHE A 67 -14.37 4.68 -10.05
C PHE A 67 -15.53 3.93 -9.37
N GLY A 68 -16.22 4.56 -8.40
CA GLY A 68 -17.39 4.00 -7.73
C GLY A 68 -17.10 2.71 -6.95
N MET A 69 -18.10 1.80 -6.92
CA MET A 69 -18.03 0.56 -6.15
C MET A 69 -16.93 -0.41 -6.59
N LEU A 70 -16.62 -0.48 -7.89
CA LEU A 70 -15.55 -1.33 -8.42
C LEU A 70 -14.17 -0.88 -7.93
N GLY A 71 -13.93 0.43 -7.92
CA GLY A 71 -12.72 1.02 -7.35
C GLY A 71 -12.58 0.71 -5.86
N GLY A 72 -13.69 0.75 -5.11
CA GLY A 72 -13.72 0.42 -3.69
C GLY A 72 -13.28 -1.01 -3.38
N VAL A 73 -13.72 -1.99 -4.16
CA VAL A 73 -13.33 -3.40 -3.97
C VAL A 73 -11.83 -3.59 -4.23
N VAL A 74 -11.30 -3.01 -5.29
CA VAL A 74 -9.87 -3.06 -5.61
C VAL A 74 -9.04 -2.42 -4.49
N VAL A 75 -9.47 -1.27 -3.98
CA VAL A 75 -8.81 -0.58 -2.87
C VAL A 75 -8.83 -1.41 -1.60
N LEU A 76 -9.94 -2.08 -1.28
CA LEU A 76 -10.02 -2.97 -0.12
C LEU A 76 -9.01 -4.13 -0.21
N THR A 77 -8.87 -4.73 -1.38
CA THR A 77 -7.89 -5.79 -1.62
C THR A 77 -6.46 -5.27 -1.43
N LEU A 78 -6.17 -4.09 -1.95
CA LEU A 78 -4.87 -3.44 -1.76
C LEU A 78 -4.60 -3.11 -0.29
N ILE A 79 -5.59 -2.60 0.43
CA ILE A 79 -5.46 -2.30 1.87
C ILE A 79 -5.11 -3.56 2.65
N ALA A 80 -5.78 -4.67 2.39
CA ALA A 80 -5.50 -5.94 3.04
C ALA A 80 -4.08 -6.43 2.74
N SER A 81 -3.65 -6.33 1.49
CA SER A 81 -2.30 -6.72 1.06
C SER A 81 -1.23 -5.83 1.67
N VAL A 82 -1.44 -4.53 1.69
CA VAL A 82 -0.53 -3.55 2.31
C VAL A 82 -0.43 -3.79 3.81
N SER A 83 -1.56 -3.99 4.49
CA SER A 83 -1.58 -4.30 5.93
C SER A 83 -0.76 -5.55 6.25
N SER A 84 -0.93 -6.60 5.46
CA SER A 84 -0.19 -7.85 5.58
C SER A 84 1.32 -7.64 5.41
N MET A 85 1.70 -6.85 4.41
CA MET A 85 3.11 -6.57 4.14
C MET A 85 3.74 -5.68 5.22
N ILE A 86 3.02 -4.68 5.72
CA ILE A 86 3.48 -3.85 6.84
C ILE A 86 3.73 -4.71 8.08
N ALA A 87 2.86 -5.69 8.35
CA ALA A 87 3.05 -6.62 9.45
C ALA A 87 4.32 -7.47 9.30
N LYS A 88 4.70 -7.81 8.07
CA LYS A 88 5.87 -8.65 7.79
C LYS A 88 7.19 -7.88 7.81
N VAL A 89 7.25 -6.71 7.18
CA VAL A 89 8.52 -6.01 6.95
C VAL A 89 8.61 -4.65 7.64
N GLY A 90 7.52 -4.16 8.20
CA GLY A 90 7.43 -2.83 8.78
C GLY A 90 7.08 -1.76 7.78
N VAL A 91 6.42 -0.69 8.27
CA VAL A 91 5.93 0.41 7.42
C VAL A 91 7.09 1.18 6.76
N GLU A 92 8.16 1.42 7.49
CA GLU A 92 9.31 2.17 6.98
C GLU A 92 9.98 1.45 5.81
N THR A 93 10.27 0.18 5.97
CA THR A 93 10.90 -0.65 4.93
C THR A 93 10.02 -0.71 3.69
N PHE A 94 8.73 -0.92 3.88
CA PHE A 94 7.79 -1.01 2.76
C PHE A 94 7.61 0.32 2.04
N ALA A 95 7.44 1.41 2.79
CA ALA A 95 7.31 2.76 2.22
C ALA A 95 8.57 3.17 1.43
N LYS A 96 9.75 2.88 1.95
CA LYS A 96 11.03 3.13 1.24
C LYS A 96 11.11 2.36 -0.07
N ALA A 97 10.65 1.12 -0.10
CA ALA A 97 10.61 0.32 -1.34
C ALA A 97 9.69 0.94 -2.38
N VAL A 98 8.53 1.45 -1.97
CA VAL A 98 7.60 2.15 -2.87
C VAL A 98 8.21 3.45 -3.39
N VAL A 99 8.85 4.23 -2.54
CA VAL A 99 9.57 5.47 -2.93
C VAL A 99 10.65 5.17 -3.97
N LYS A 100 11.46 4.15 -3.72
CA LYS A 100 12.50 3.74 -4.66
C LYS A 100 11.91 3.41 -6.02
N LYS A 101 10.83 2.65 -6.05
CA LYS A 101 10.16 2.28 -7.29
C LYS A 101 9.53 3.48 -8.00
N LEU A 102 8.97 4.43 -7.25
CA LEU A 102 8.48 5.69 -7.82
C LEU A 102 9.60 6.46 -8.52
N MET A 103 10.76 6.57 -7.90
CA MET A 103 11.92 7.23 -8.51
C MET A 103 12.42 6.47 -9.72
N ASP A 104 12.46 5.14 -9.68
CA ASP A 104 12.81 4.30 -10.82
C ASP A 104 11.82 4.48 -11.99
N ASN A 105 10.55 4.76 -11.68
CA ASN A 105 9.51 5.03 -12.68
C ASN A 105 9.54 6.47 -13.22
N GLY A 106 10.46 7.30 -12.76
CA GLY A 106 10.65 8.67 -13.26
C GLY A 106 10.03 9.77 -12.43
N HIS A 107 9.43 9.47 -11.28
CA HIS A 107 8.94 10.51 -10.37
C HIS A 107 10.12 11.24 -9.73
N SER A 108 10.08 12.58 -9.73
CA SER A 108 11.16 13.37 -9.14
C SER A 108 11.10 13.35 -7.61
N ALA A 109 12.27 13.40 -6.98
CA ALA A 109 12.38 13.46 -5.53
C ALA A 109 11.58 14.64 -4.95
N SER A 110 11.65 15.81 -5.57
CA SER A 110 10.94 17.01 -5.13
C SER A 110 9.41 16.83 -5.18
N SER A 111 8.90 16.21 -6.23
CA SER A 111 7.47 15.92 -6.37
C SER A 111 6.98 14.97 -5.26
N ILE A 112 7.71 13.91 -5.01
CA ILE A 112 7.37 12.93 -3.97
C ILE A 112 7.36 13.60 -2.59
N ILE A 113 8.40 14.37 -2.27
CA ILE A 113 8.51 15.07 -1.00
C ILE A 113 7.36 16.06 -0.81
N GLN A 114 7.04 16.82 -1.86
CA GLN A 114 5.96 17.81 -1.80
C GLN A 114 4.61 17.14 -1.49
N GLU A 115 4.29 16.07 -2.18
CA GLU A 115 3.00 15.39 -1.98
C GLU A 115 2.92 14.71 -0.61
N ILE A 116 3.99 14.04 -0.17
CA ILE A 116 4.06 13.44 1.17
C ILE A 116 3.87 14.52 2.25
N SER A 117 4.55 15.65 2.09
CA SER A 117 4.52 16.74 3.08
C SER A 117 3.16 17.41 3.18
N SER A 118 2.40 17.45 2.08
CA SER A 118 1.07 18.06 2.05
C SER A 118 -0.02 17.16 2.63
N PHE A 119 0.24 15.88 2.87
CA PHE A 119 -0.77 14.92 3.29
C PHE A 119 -0.86 14.84 4.81
N PRO A 120 -1.94 15.34 5.44
CA PRO A 120 -2.02 15.44 6.90
C PRO A 120 -2.16 14.09 7.61
N MET A 121 -2.58 13.03 6.90
CA MET A 121 -2.84 11.72 7.48
C MET A 121 -1.58 10.88 7.67
N ILE A 122 -0.46 11.24 7.04
CA ILE A 122 0.83 10.55 7.22
C ILE A 122 1.52 11.15 8.44
N THR A 123 2.03 10.30 9.32
CA THR A 123 2.72 10.76 10.53
C THR A 123 3.98 11.54 10.19
N GLU A 124 4.31 12.55 11.01
CA GLU A 124 5.53 13.35 10.83
C GLU A 124 6.80 12.50 10.91
N GLY A 125 6.79 11.47 11.76
CA GLY A 125 7.90 10.52 11.85
C GLY A 125 8.17 9.80 10.53
N LEU A 126 7.13 9.28 9.91
CA LEU A 126 7.26 8.61 8.61
C LEU A 126 7.68 9.60 7.51
N LYS A 127 7.09 10.79 7.50
CA LYS A 127 7.50 11.85 6.55
C LYS A 127 8.99 12.18 6.67
N ALA A 128 9.50 12.31 7.89
CA ALA A 128 10.90 12.60 8.13
C ALA A 128 11.82 11.49 7.61
N GLN A 129 11.47 10.24 7.90
CA GLN A 129 12.21 9.07 7.43
C GLN A 129 12.25 8.98 5.91
N LEU A 130 11.12 9.21 5.25
CA LEU A 130 11.04 9.18 3.79
C LEU A 130 11.81 10.32 3.14
N ARG A 131 11.71 11.53 3.70
CA ARG A 131 12.51 12.67 3.21
C ARG A 131 14.00 12.40 3.30
N GLU A 132 14.46 11.85 4.41
CA GLU A 132 15.87 11.50 4.59
C GLU A 132 16.31 10.42 3.61
N TYR A 133 15.50 9.39 3.43
CA TYR A 133 15.77 8.34 2.45
C TYR A 133 15.89 8.89 1.03
N ILE A 134 14.99 9.77 0.63
CA ILE A 134 14.98 10.40 -0.70
C ILE A 134 16.24 11.25 -0.91
N ARG A 135 16.67 11.99 0.13
CA ARG A 135 17.90 12.81 0.05
C ARG A 135 19.16 11.98 -0.12
N GLN A 136 19.20 10.80 0.45
CA GLN A 136 20.34 9.88 0.36
C GLN A 136 20.36 9.09 -0.96
N ALA A 137 19.26 9.03 -1.63
CA ALA A 137 19.15 8.35 -2.92
C ALA A 137 19.61 9.29 -4.06
#